data_fd1fba891b51d73bc14084af969b8356
#
_entry.id   fd1fba891b51d73bc14084af969b8356
#
_cell.length_a   1.000
_cell.length_b   1.000
_cell.length_c   1.000
_cell.angle_alpha   90.00
_cell.angle_beta   90.00
_cell.angle_gamma   90.00
#
_symmetry.space_group_name_H-M   'P 1'
#
loop_
_entity.id
_entity.type
_entity.pdbx_description
1 polymer ?
#
loop_
_entity_poly.entity_id
_entity_poly.type
_entity_poly.pdbx_seq_one_letter_code
_entity_poly.pdbx_strand_id
1 'polypeptide(L)'
;MLDIPCVIFAGGKSSRMGRDKALLPFGKYKTLTQYQLHNLSKIFKNVYVSCKTKDKFDFDAFFIEDIKNDDLVYAPTAGFIATFEKLDTDRFFAISVDVPFITKKEILKIVKSDQDNLDAVIAQTEFGMQPLCGIYHKSLETKFKIMQETDNHKLGYLLKSSDTLFVKFDDEKPFLNLNHPQEYKQAQQISLQTH
;
A
#
# COMPACT_ATOMS: atom_id res chain seq x y z
N MET A 1 19.15 -2.87 -4.39
CA MET A 1 17.70 -3.11 -4.28
C MET A 1 17.44 -3.66 -2.89
N LEU A 2 16.29 -3.34 -2.29
CA LEU A 2 15.87 -3.85 -0.99
C LEU A 2 15.39 -5.30 -1.12
N ASP A 3 15.78 -6.15 -0.16
CA ASP A 3 15.37 -7.57 -0.12
C ASP A 3 13.96 -7.76 0.45
N ILE A 4 13.51 -6.85 1.34
CA ILE A 4 12.14 -6.88 1.87
C ILE A 4 11.12 -6.82 0.72
N PRO A 5 10.12 -7.73 0.67
CA PRO A 5 9.07 -7.66 -0.35
C PRO A 5 8.25 -6.37 -0.23
N CYS A 6 7.83 -5.81 -1.37
CA CYS A 6 6.91 -4.68 -1.42
C CYS A 6 5.55 -5.13 -1.96
N VAL A 7 4.46 -4.71 -1.29
CA VAL A 7 3.10 -5.04 -1.69
C VAL A 7 2.32 -3.77 -1.95
N ILE A 8 1.90 -3.60 -3.21
CA ILE A 8 1.02 -2.51 -3.65
C ILE A 8 -0.42 -2.92 -3.40
N PHE A 9 -1.10 -2.25 -2.48
CA PHE A 9 -2.51 -2.46 -2.21
C PHE A 9 -3.35 -1.74 -3.26
N ALA A 10 -3.85 -2.50 -4.25
CA ALA A 10 -4.65 -2.02 -5.38
C ALA A 10 -6.14 -2.39 -5.27
N GLY A 11 -6.56 -2.83 -4.08
CA GLY A 11 -7.95 -3.07 -3.71
C GLY A 11 -8.60 -1.82 -3.11
N GLY A 12 -9.90 -1.61 -3.36
CA GLY A 12 -10.65 -0.51 -2.78
C GLY A 12 -11.85 -0.10 -3.64
N LYS A 13 -12.94 0.38 -3.00
CA LYS A 13 -14.19 0.74 -3.72
C LYS A 13 -14.05 1.93 -4.66
N SER A 14 -13.01 2.77 -4.50
CA SER A 14 -12.81 4.01 -5.30
C SER A 14 -14.09 4.84 -5.50
N SER A 15 -15.02 4.79 -4.52
CA SER A 15 -16.39 5.31 -4.64
C SER A 15 -16.45 6.81 -4.97
N ARG A 16 -15.49 7.59 -4.46
CA ARG A 16 -15.41 9.04 -4.71
C ARG A 16 -14.88 9.38 -6.11
N MET A 17 -14.14 8.46 -6.72
CA MET A 17 -13.57 8.62 -8.07
C MET A 17 -14.54 8.15 -9.17
N GLY A 18 -15.59 7.38 -8.84
CA GLY A 18 -16.51 6.77 -9.81
C GLY A 18 -15.87 5.71 -10.72
N ARG A 19 -14.56 5.50 -10.62
CA ARG A 19 -13.78 4.51 -11.37
C ARG A 19 -12.72 3.90 -10.47
N ASP A 20 -12.30 2.66 -10.75
CA ASP A 20 -11.21 2.02 -10.01
C ASP A 20 -9.89 2.78 -10.22
N LYS A 21 -9.36 3.36 -9.13
CA LYS A 21 -8.12 4.14 -9.16
C LYS A 21 -6.93 3.34 -9.68
N ALA A 22 -6.87 2.06 -9.36
CA ALA A 22 -5.79 1.18 -9.78
C ALA A 22 -5.66 1.07 -11.30
N LEU A 23 -6.77 1.28 -12.04
CA LEU A 23 -6.86 1.17 -13.50
C LEU A 23 -6.76 2.52 -14.22
N LEU A 24 -6.68 3.63 -13.51
CA LEU A 24 -6.60 4.95 -14.15
C LEU A 24 -5.23 5.14 -14.82
N PRO A 25 -5.17 5.70 -16.05
CA PRO A 25 -3.91 6.04 -16.71
C PRO A 25 -3.07 7.01 -15.85
N PHE A 26 -1.75 6.81 -15.76
CA PHE A 26 -0.88 7.73 -15.03
C PHE A 26 0.49 7.91 -15.70
N GLY A 27 0.86 9.16 -15.97
CA GLY A 27 2.02 9.49 -16.77
C GLY A 27 1.93 8.81 -18.14
N LYS A 28 2.98 8.08 -18.55
CA LYS A 28 3.01 7.30 -19.80
C LYS A 28 2.42 5.87 -19.68
N TYR A 29 1.96 5.47 -18.49
CA TYR A 29 1.47 4.13 -18.21
C TYR A 29 -0.04 4.04 -18.40
N LYS A 30 -0.51 2.89 -18.87
CA LYS A 30 -1.94 2.61 -19.06
C LYS A 30 -2.70 2.59 -17.74
N THR A 31 -2.03 2.26 -16.63
CA THR A 31 -2.64 2.22 -15.29
C THR A 31 -1.72 2.79 -14.21
N LEU A 32 -2.31 3.31 -13.14
CA LEU A 32 -1.60 3.76 -11.94
C LEU A 32 -0.83 2.59 -11.28
N THR A 33 -1.38 1.37 -11.35
CA THR A 33 -0.70 0.17 -10.86
C THR A 33 0.58 -0.12 -11.64
N GLN A 34 0.57 -0.02 -12.97
CA GLN A 34 1.79 -0.19 -13.79
C GLN A 34 2.84 0.88 -13.48
N TYR A 35 2.41 2.13 -13.27
CA TYR A 35 3.31 3.21 -12.86
C TYR A 35 4.00 2.88 -11.53
N GLN A 36 3.23 2.48 -10.53
CA GLN A 36 3.75 2.09 -9.20
C GLN A 36 4.68 0.88 -9.30
N LEU A 37 4.28 -0.17 -10.03
CA LEU A 37 5.13 -1.34 -10.26
C LEU A 37 6.48 -0.95 -10.85
N HIS A 38 6.49 -0.14 -11.92
CA HIS A 38 7.72 0.29 -12.56
C HIS A 38 8.64 1.05 -11.62
N ASN A 39 8.11 1.95 -10.81
CA ASN A 39 8.93 2.76 -9.91
C ASN A 39 9.45 1.97 -8.72
N LEU A 40 8.60 1.14 -8.12
CA LEU A 40 8.96 0.35 -6.95
C LEU A 40 9.91 -0.80 -7.29
N SER A 41 9.83 -1.39 -8.50
CA SER A 41 10.77 -2.40 -8.99
C SER A 41 12.21 -1.88 -9.18
N LYS A 42 12.42 -0.57 -9.17
CA LYS A 42 13.78 0.04 -9.12
C LYS A 42 14.36 0.05 -7.70
N ILE A 43 13.50 -0.11 -6.69
CA ILE A 43 13.86 0.02 -5.27
C ILE A 43 13.87 -1.35 -4.59
N PHE A 44 12.86 -2.18 -4.84
CA PHE A 44 12.66 -3.50 -4.25
C PHE A 44 12.96 -4.61 -5.27
N LYS A 45 13.50 -5.74 -4.80
CA LYS A 45 13.71 -6.93 -5.65
C LYS A 45 12.40 -7.58 -6.06
N ASN A 46 11.45 -7.67 -5.12
CA ASN A 46 10.16 -8.33 -5.31
C ASN A 46 9.04 -7.34 -5.03
N VAL A 47 8.20 -7.08 -6.02
CA VAL A 47 7.03 -6.21 -5.91
C VAL A 47 5.79 -7.01 -6.29
N TYR A 48 4.81 -7.03 -5.39
CA TYR A 48 3.54 -7.73 -5.52
C TYR A 48 2.39 -6.73 -5.61
N VAL A 49 1.27 -7.15 -6.19
CA VAL A 49 0.02 -6.37 -6.26
C VAL A 49 -1.06 -7.12 -5.51
N SER A 50 -1.50 -6.60 -4.36
CA SER A 50 -2.67 -7.11 -3.63
C SER A 50 -3.94 -6.54 -4.24
N CYS A 51 -4.89 -7.42 -4.60
CA CYS A 51 -6.15 -7.04 -5.26
C CYS A 51 -7.23 -8.09 -5.00
N LYS A 52 -8.51 -7.73 -5.20
CA LYS A 52 -9.63 -8.68 -5.13
C LYS A 52 -9.56 -9.76 -6.20
N THR A 53 -9.28 -9.36 -7.43
CA THR A 53 -9.09 -10.26 -8.57
C THR A 53 -8.08 -9.64 -9.51
N LYS A 54 -7.20 -10.49 -10.05
CA LYS A 54 -6.23 -10.11 -11.06
C LYS A 54 -6.86 -9.87 -12.43
N ASP A 55 -8.04 -10.41 -12.68
CA ASP A 55 -8.72 -10.38 -14.00
C ASP A 55 -9.02 -8.96 -14.49
N LYS A 56 -9.00 -7.97 -13.59
CA LYS A 56 -9.17 -6.56 -13.97
C LYS A 56 -7.93 -5.93 -14.61
N PHE A 57 -6.77 -6.60 -14.56
CA PHE A 57 -5.50 -6.09 -15.10
C PHE A 57 -5.16 -6.79 -16.43
N ASP A 58 -4.71 -6.03 -17.41
CA ASP A 58 -4.30 -6.48 -18.75
C ASP A 58 -2.77 -6.65 -18.89
N PHE A 59 -2.06 -6.83 -17.76
CA PHE A 59 -0.61 -6.96 -17.70
C PHE A 59 -0.17 -8.00 -16.65
N ASP A 60 1.03 -8.53 -16.81
CA ASP A 60 1.61 -9.50 -15.90
C ASP A 60 2.25 -8.83 -14.70
N ALA A 61 1.98 -9.39 -13.50
CA ALA A 61 2.61 -9.03 -12.23
C ALA A 61 2.51 -10.21 -11.25
N PHE A 62 3.23 -10.11 -10.14
CA PHE A 62 3.03 -11.03 -9.01
C PHE A 62 1.79 -10.60 -8.22
N PHE A 63 0.64 -11.19 -8.53
CA PHE A 63 -0.62 -10.88 -7.87
C PHE A 63 -0.82 -11.69 -6.59
N ILE A 64 -1.31 -11.01 -5.56
CA ILE A 64 -1.87 -11.58 -4.34
C ILE A 64 -3.35 -11.25 -4.35
N GLU A 65 -4.18 -12.26 -4.63
CA GLU A 65 -5.63 -12.09 -4.64
C GLU A 65 -6.18 -12.30 -3.23
N ASP A 66 -7.14 -11.46 -2.83
CA ASP A 66 -7.83 -11.58 -1.55
C ASP A 66 -8.50 -12.95 -1.45
N ILE A 67 -8.54 -13.51 -0.24
CA ILE A 67 -9.26 -14.75 0.02
C ILE A 67 -10.75 -14.49 -0.24
N LYS A 68 -11.33 -15.27 -1.17
CA LYS A 68 -12.74 -15.15 -1.53
C LYS A 68 -13.63 -15.57 -0.36
N ASN A 69 -14.25 -14.60 0.27
CA ASN A 69 -15.42 -14.79 1.13
C ASN A 69 -16.52 -13.88 0.60
N ASP A 70 -17.65 -14.44 0.21
CA ASP A 70 -18.76 -13.73 -0.45
C ASP A 70 -19.35 -12.58 0.39
N ASP A 71 -19.15 -12.57 1.72
CA ASP A 71 -19.64 -11.57 2.67
C ASP A 71 -18.62 -10.48 3.06
N LEU A 72 -17.40 -10.48 2.51
CA LEU A 72 -16.36 -9.57 2.99
C LEU A 72 -16.54 -8.14 2.49
N VAL A 73 -16.62 -7.23 3.46
CA VAL A 73 -16.51 -5.79 3.29
C VAL A 73 -15.21 -5.44 2.55
N TYR A 74 -15.26 -4.42 1.70
CA TYR A 74 -14.09 -3.86 0.98
C TYR A 74 -13.11 -3.21 1.97
N ALA A 75 -12.25 -4.01 2.61
CA ALA A 75 -11.28 -3.54 3.57
C ALA A 75 -9.87 -4.04 3.22
N PRO A 76 -8.83 -3.27 3.52
CA PRO A 76 -7.45 -3.69 3.30
C PRO A 76 -7.06 -4.92 4.14
N THR A 77 -7.81 -5.24 5.20
CA THR A 77 -7.58 -6.36 6.11
C THR A 77 -7.43 -7.70 5.38
N ALA A 78 -8.34 -7.99 4.42
CA ALA A 78 -8.26 -9.22 3.62
C ALA A 78 -6.96 -9.30 2.79
N GLY A 79 -6.53 -8.18 2.20
CA GLY A 79 -5.27 -8.10 1.49
C GLY A 79 -4.03 -8.31 2.38
N PHE A 80 -4.06 -7.85 3.63
CA PHE A 80 -2.99 -8.12 4.61
C PHE A 80 -2.92 -9.60 4.96
N ILE A 81 -4.06 -10.24 5.27
CA ILE A 81 -4.13 -11.68 5.59
C ILE A 81 -3.61 -12.50 4.40
N ALA A 82 -4.12 -12.24 3.18
CA ALA A 82 -3.68 -12.93 1.98
C ALA A 82 -2.17 -12.74 1.74
N THR A 83 -1.62 -11.57 2.07
CA THR A 83 -0.20 -11.28 1.94
C THR A 83 0.63 -12.11 2.92
N PHE A 84 0.26 -12.15 4.20
CA PHE A 84 0.96 -12.95 5.22
C PHE A 84 0.90 -14.45 4.91
N GLU A 85 -0.21 -14.95 4.37
CA GLU A 85 -0.35 -16.37 4.02
C GLU A 85 0.45 -16.73 2.76
N LYS A 86 0.57 -15.82 1.79
CA LYS A 86 1.21 -16.10 0.51
C LYS A 86 2.71 -15.85 0.52
N LEU A 87 3.18 -14.88 1.29
CA LEU A 87 4.60 -14.55 1.35
C LEU A 87 5.30 -15.29 2.49
N ASP A 88 6.31 -16.07 2.14
CA ASP A 88 7.21 -16.67 3.13
C ASP A 88 8.25 -15.64 3.58
N THR A 89 7.80 -14.72 4.44
CA THR A 89 8.62 -13.62 4.98
C THR A 89 8.11 -13.17 6.34
N ASP A 90 9.02 -12.71 7.20
CA ASP A 90 8.67 -12.18 8.51
C ASP A 90 8.08 -10.76 8.44
N ARG A 91 8.27 -10.05 7.33
CA ARG A 91 7.79 -8.68 7.13
C ARG A 91 7.73 -8.30 5.66
N PHE A 92 6.91 -7.30 5.34
CA PHE A 92 6.83 -6.71 4.01
C PHE A 92 6.56 -5.20 4.09
N PHE A 93 6.91 -4.47 3.03
CA PHE A 93 6.58 -3.05 2.86
C PHE A 93 5.21 -2.94 2.18
N ALA A 94 4.26 -2.34 2.87
CA ALA A 94 2.92 -2.05 2.34
C ALA A 94 2.87 -0.64 1.76
N ILE A 95 2.29 -0.49 0.57
CA ILE A 95 2.02 0.82 -0.02
C ILE A 95 0.68 0.83 -0.75
N SER A 96 -0.09 1.93 -0.61
CA SER A 96 -1.30 2.13 -1.38
C SER A 96 -1.00 2.50 -2.83
N VAL A 97 -1.79 1.98 -3.77
CA VAL A 97 -1.65 2.31 -5.19
C VAL A 97 -1.83 3.80 -5.47
N ASP A 98 -2.59 4.51 -4.64
CA ASP A 98 -2.95 5.91 -4.80
C ASP A 98 -1.97 6.92 -4.18
N VAL A 99 -0.76 6.46 -3.79
CA VAL A 99 0.35 7.30 -3.33
C VAL A 99 1.50 7.28 -4.36
N PRO A 100 1.34 7.90 -5.54
CA PRO A 100 2.29 7.76 -6.65
C PRO A 100 3.59 8.53 -6.49
N PHE A 101 3.67 9.47 -5.54
CA PHE A 101 4.82 10.37 -5.40
C PHE A 101 5.84 9.94 -4.36
N ILE A 102 5.62 8.80 -3.67
CA ILE A 102 6.60 8.25 -2.73
C ILE A 102 7.93 7.99 -3.45
N THR A 103 9.03 8.41 -2.87
CA THR A 103 10.36 8.23 -3.44
C THR A 103 11.21 7.25 -2.66
N LYS A 104 12.34 6.87 -3.25
CA LYS A 104 13.34 6.03 -2.57
C LYS A 104 13.81 6.63 -1.25
N LYS A 105 13.84 7.95 -1.12
CA LYS A 105 14.28 8.65 0.10
C LYS A 105 13.37 8.33 1.29
N GLU A 106 12.05 8.47 1.12
CA GLU A 106 11.06 8.20 2.16
C GLU A 106 11.05 6.70 2.51
N ILE A 107 11.05 5.83 1.50
CA ILE A 107 11.11 4.38 1.66
C ILE A 107 12.34 3.97 2.47
N LEU A 108 13.54 4.47 2.12
CA LEU A 108 14.75 4.15 2.85
C LEU A 108 14.75 4.66 4.30
N LYS A 109 14.10 5.81 4.58
CA LYS A 109 13.96 6.31 5.95
C LYS A 109 13.11 5.36 6.78
N ILE A 110 11.99 4.85 6.25
CA ILE A 110 11.14 3.86 6.92
C ILE A 110 11.91 2.56 7.15
N VAL A 111 12.54 2.01 6.10
CA VAL A 111 13.27 0.73 6.17
C VAL A 111 14.44 0.78 7.16
N LYS A 112 15.15 1.90 7.23
CA LYS A 112 16.25 2.08 8.20
C LYS A 112 15.79 2.22 9.65
N SER A 113 14.53 2.56 9.87
CA SER A 113 13.93 2.68 11.20
C SER A 113 13.36 1.37 11.72
N ASP A 114 13.37 0.33 10.88
CA ASP A 114 12.82 -0.98 11.22
C ASP A 114 13.70 -1.74 12.23
N GLN A 115 13.05 -2.42 13.19
CA GLN A 115 13.66 -3.22 14.24
C GLN A 115 12.83 -4.49 14.47
N ASP A 116 13.48 -5.59 14.80
CA ASP A 116 12.83 -6.91 14.92
C ASP A 116 11.82 -7.01 16.10
N ASN A 117 11.90 -6.13 17.07
CA ASN A 117 10.96 -6.05 18.20
C ASN A 117 9.70 -5.24 17.93
N LEU A 118 9.56 -4.66 16.75
CA LEU A 118 8.39 -3.88 16.36
C LEU A 118 7.35 -4.76 15.66
N ASP A 119 6.09 -4.37 15.79
CA ASP A 119 4.99 -4.94 15.01
C ASP A 119 4.84 -4.22 13.65
N ALA A 120 5.13 -2.91 13.61
CA ALA A 120 5.05 -2.11 12.40
C ALA A 120 5.93 -0.85 12.44
N VAL A 121 6.31 -0.36 11.25
CA VAL A 121 7.00 0.94 11.06
C VAL A 121 6.25 1.73 10.01
N ILE A 122 5.58 2.81 10.41
CA ILE A 122 4.58 3.50 9.59
C ILE A 122 4.98 4.96 9.38
N ALA A 123 4.84 5.47 8.15
CA ALA A 123 5.01 6.88 7.87
C ALA A 123 3.95 7.72 8.60
N GLN A 124 4.38 8.84 9.16
CA GLN A 124 3.51 9.83 9.79
C GLN A 124 3.88 11.23 9.31
N THR A 125 2.88 11.99 8.92
CA THR A 125 3.00 13.39 8.54
C THR A 125 2.27 14.28 9.54
N GLU A 126 2.27 15.59 9.32
CA GLU A 126 1.51 16.54 10.14
C GLU A 126 0.00 16.22 10.12
N PHE A 127 -0.53 15.77 8.98
CA PHE A 127 -1.96 15.41 8.82
C PHE A 127 -2.31 14.01 9.37
N GLY A 128 -1.34 13.26 9.86
CA GLY A 128 -1.57 11.97 10.51
C GLY A 128 -0.74 10.81 9.98
N MET A 129 -1.04 9.63 10.49
CA MET A 129 -0.39 8.40 10.06
C MET A 129 -0.83 8.01 8.64
N GLN A 130 0.07 7.35 7.92
CA GLN A 130 -0.15 6.79 6.59
C GLN A 130 -0.18 5.25 6.67
N PRO A 131 -1.33 4.63 7.04
CA PRO A 131 -1.38 3.19 7.35
C PRO A 131 -0.94 2.29 6.18
N LEU A 132 -1.16 2.72 4.95
CA LEU A 132 -0.68 2.00 3.76
C LEU A 132 0.59 2.66 3.19
N CYS A 133 1.53 3.00 4.09
CA CYS A 133 2.89 3.38 3.72
C CYS A 133 3.85 3.03 4.88
N GLY A 134 4.35 1.78 4.88
CA GLY A 134 5.22 1.30 5.94
C GLY A 134 5.47 -0.18 5.94
N ILE A 135 6.16 -0.67 6.97
CA ILE A 135 6.50 -2.08 7.16
C ILE A 135 5.52 -2.70 8.14
N TYR A 136 5.10 -3.92 7.84
CA TYR A 136 4.25 -4.75 8.68
C TYR A 136 4.95 -6.08 8.95
N HIS A 137 5.07 -6.45 10.22
CA HIS A 137 5.66 -7.71 10.66
C HIS A 137 4.59 -8.80 10.80
N LYS A 138 5.02 -10.05 10.65
CA LYS A 138 4.16 -11.24 10.74
C LYS A 138 3.50 -11.38 12.12
N SER A 139 4.05 -10.76 13.15
CA SER A 139 3.44 -10.68 14.50
C SER A 139 2.01 -10.11 14.47
N LEU A 140 1.66 -9.30 13.46
CA LEU A 140 0.33 -8.74 13.27
C LEU A 140 -0.68 -9.68 12.61
N GLU A 141 -0.26 -10.80 12.04
CA GLU A 141 -1.14 -11.71 11.28
C GLU A 141 -2.39 -12.12 12.09
N THR A 142 -2.19 -12.57 13.33
CA THR A 142 -3.32 -12.95 14.22
C THR A 142 -4.25 -11.78 14.51
N LYS A 143 -3.69 -10.59 14.73
CA LYS A 143 -4.50 -9.38 14.96
C LYS A 143 -5.34 -9.02 13.74
N PHE A 144 -4.81 -9.19 12.52
CA PHE A 144 -5.59 -9.00 11.29
C PHE A 144 -6.72 -10.02 11.13
N LYS A 145 -6.51 -11.29 11.49
CA LYS A 145 -7.55 -12.33 11.49
C LYS A 145 -8.68 -11.98 12.46
N ILE A 146 -8.35 -11.53 13.69
CA ILE A 146 -9.33 -11.06 14.66
C ILE A 146 -10.12 -9.83 14.13
N MET A 147 -9.43 -8.89 13.48
CA MET A 147 -10.09 -7.73 12.87
C MET A 147 -11.11 -8.15 11.81
N GLN A 148 -10.81 -9.17 11.02
CA GLN A 148 -11.73 -9.72 10.03
C GLN A 148 -12.93 -10.39 10.68
N GLU A 149 -12.73 -11.23 11.69
CA GLU A 149 -13.78 -11.92 12.43
C GLU A 149 -14.75 -10.96 13.15
N THR A 150 -14.22 -9.83 13.62
CA THR A 150 -15.00 -8.81 14.37
C THR A 150 -15.53 -7.67 13.49
N ASP A 151 -15.38 -7.76 12.17
CA ASP A 151 -15.73 -6.71 11.19
C ASP A 151 -15.16 -5.32 11.55
N ASN A 152 -14.00 -5.29 12.21
CA ASN A 152 -13.31 -4.07 12.60
C ASN A 152 -12.07 -3.82 11.71
N HIS A 153 -12.23 -3.05 10.66
CA HIS A 153 -11.20 -2.82 9.67
C HIS A 153 -10.37 -1.54 9.87
N LYS A 154 -10.34 -1.00 11.10
CA LYS A 154 -9.67 0.27 11.42
C LYS A 154 -8.17 0.07 11.64
N LEU A 155 -7.37 0.13 10.56
CA LEU A 155 -5.90 0.02 10.63
C LEU A 155 -5.28 0.98 11.66
N GLY A 156 -5.79 2.21 11.76
CA GLY A 156 -5.29 3.19 12.72
C GLY A 156 -5.46 2.75 14.19
N TYR A 157 -6.49 1.98 14.51
CA TYR A 157 -6.67 1.41 15.84
C TYR A 157 -5.65 0.29 16.08
N LEU A 158 -5.50 -0.63 15.13
CA LEU A 158 -4.51 -1.71 15.19
C LEU A 158 -3.11 -1.15 15.44
N LEU A 159 -2.68 -0.18 14.65
CA LEU A 159 -1.36 0.41 14.76
C LEU A 159 -1.11 1.12 16.08
N LYS A 160 -2.10 1.82 16.64
CA LYS A 160 -1.99 2.48 17.95
C LYS A 160 -1.97 1.49 19.13
N SER A 161 -2.52 0.29 18.97
CA SER A 161 -2.56 -0.78 19.97
C SER A 161 -1.47 -1.84 19.79
N SER A 162 -0.49 -1.58 18.95
CA SER A 162 0.63 -2.47 18.64
C SER A 162 1.96 -1.73 18.84
N ASP A 163 3.06 -2.48 18.90
CA ASP A 163 4.41 -1.91 18.98
C ASP A 163 4.79 -1.28 17.63
N THR A 164 4.24 -0.09 17.38
CA THR A 164 4.38 0.63 16.11
C THR A 164 5.29 1.84 16.26
N LEU A 165 6.33 1.91 15.44
CA LEU A 165 7.15 3.10 15.27
C LEU A 165 6.57 4.01 14.19
N PHE A 166 6.22 5.24 14.54
CA PHE A 166 5.77 6.26 13.60
C PHE A 166 6.94 7.13 13.16
N VAL A 167 7.35 6.96 11.89
CA VAL A 167 8.45 7.73 11.28
C VAL A 167 7.92 9.05 10.75
N LYS A 168 8.33 10.15 11.37
CA LYS A 168 7.85 11.50 11.03
C LYS A 168 8.47 12.04 9.74
N PHE A 169 7.63 12.69 8.93
CA PHE A 169 7.98 13.42 7.71
C PHE A 169 7.36 14.82 7.75
N ASP A 170 8.17 15.82 7.43
CA ASP A 170 7.74 17.23 7.38
C ASP A 170 7.16 17.59 5.99
N ASP A 171 7.56 16.85 4.93
CA ASP A 171 7.03 17.06 3.57
C ASP A 171 5.86 16.11 3.30
N GLU A 172 4.70 16.69 3.03
CA GLU A 172 3.46 15.96 2.71
C GLU A 172 3.39 15.47 1.25
N LYS A 173 4.12 16.11 0.34
CA LYS A 173 4.01 15.85 -1.10
C LYS A 173 4.20 14.39 -1.49
N PRO A 174 5.19 13.65 -0.92
CA PRO A 174 5.36 12.24 -1.24
C PRO A 174 4.16 11.36 -0.84
N PHE A 175 3.35 11.81 0.12
CA PHE A 175 2.23 11.07 0.71
C PHE A 175 0.86 11.51 0.20
N LEU A 176 0.81 12.37 -0.82
CA LEU A 176 -0.46 12.80 -1.41
C LEU A 176 -1.22 11.61 -1.99
N ASN A 177 -2.45 11.44 -1.50
CA ASN A 177 -3.38 10.41 -1.95
C ASN A 177 -4.27 10.93 -3.08
N LEU A 178 -4.46 10.14 -4.12
CA LEU A 178 -5.36 10.46 -5.23
C LEU A 178 -6.80 10.03 -4.91
N ASN A 179 -7.47 10.74 -3.99
CA ASN A 179 -8.81 10.39 -3.52
C ASN A 179 -9.94 11.05 -4.33
N HIS A 180 -9.65 12.18 -4.97
CA HIS A 180 -10.62 12.97 -5.74
C HIS A 180 -10.17 13.20 -7.19
N PRO A 181 -11.11 13.38 -8.15
CA PRO A 181 -10.76 13.63 -9.55
C PRO A 181 -9.85 14.84 -9.78
N GLN A 182 -9.95 15.87 -8.93
CA GLN A 182 -9.11 17.06 -9.01
C GLN A 182 -7.65 16.74 -8.61
N GLU A 183 -7.45 15.99 -7.52
CA GLU A 183 -6.13 15.53 -7.08
C GLU A 183 -5.46 14.69 -8.15
N TYR A 184 -6.21 13.77 -8.76
CA TYR A 184 -5.73 12.94 -9.86
C TYR A 184 -5.29 13.79 -11.08
N LYS A 185 -6.09 14.80 -11.50
CA LYS A 185 -5.72 15.70 -12.61
C LYS A 185 -4.44 16.47 -12.33
N GLN A 186 -4.30 17.00 -11.12
CA GLN A 186 -3.09 17.73 -10.69
C GLN A 186 -1.87 16.79 -10.69
N ALA A 187 -2.03 15.59 -10.16
CA ALA A 187 -0.97 14.58 -10.11
C ALA A 187 -0.52 14.15 -11.52
N GLN A 188 -1.46 14.00 -12.47
CA GLN A 188 -1.11 13.73 -13.87
C GLN A 188 -0.25 14.83 -14.49
N GLN A 189 -0.57 16.11 -14.25
CA GLN A 189 0.22 17.23 -14.77
C GLN A 189 1.65 17.20 -14.21
N ILE A 190 1.83 16.91 -12.92
CA ILE A 190 3.13 16.78 -12.28
C ILE A 190 3.91 15.62 -12.91
N SER A 191 3.27 14.47 -13.12
CA SER A 191 3.94 13.28 -13.67
C SER A 191 4.42 13.44 -15.10
N LEU A 192 3.76 14.28 -15.90
CA LEU A 192 4.15 14.58 -17.28
C LEU A 192 5.31 15.58 -17.38
N GLN A 193 5.54 16.39 -16.35
CA GLN A 193 6.64 17.37 -16.29
C GLN A 193 7.96 16.77 -15.80
N THR A 194 7.93 15.58 -15.19
CA THR A 194 9.09 14.93 -14.55
C THR A 194 9.75 13.88 -15.47
N HIS A 195 9.30 13.76 -16.71
CA HIS A 195 9.80 12.87 -17.75
C HIS A 195 10.12 13.63 -19.02
#